data_e354e992be7f4cdb122ebe7ba610f00f
#
_entry.id   e354e992be7f4cdb122ebe7ba610f00f
#
_cell.length_a   1.000
_cell.length_b   1.000
_cell.length_c   1.000
_cell.angle_alpha   90.00
_cell.angle_beta   90.00
_cell.angle_gamma   90.00
#
_symmetry.space_group_name_H-M   'P 1'
#
loop_
_entity.id
_entity.type
_entity.pdbx_description
1 polymer ?
#
loop_
_entity_poly.entity_id
_entity_poly.type
_entity_poly.pdbx_seq_one_letter_code
_entity_poly.pdbx_strand_id
1 'polypeptide(L)'
;MILLLICALVFNSAFTQSKQGKVMTKASGTFEVKLNPQDQGADMPVGRMEIDKQFQGDLVGTSKGQMLMASSESVKNSAGYVAIEKVTGTLNGRRGSFYLQHNGVMTRGVGELAITVIPDSGTDQLVGLRGKMNIIIAEGKHSYEFEYTLAEP
;
A
#
# COMPACT_ATOMS: atom_id res chain seq x y z
N MET A 1 3.66 63.72 -39.40
CA MET A 1 3.18 63.08 -38.17
C MET A 1 3.18 61.56 -38.45
N ILE A 2 4.26 60.90 -38.08
CA ILE A 2 4.53 59.52 -38.43
C ILE A 2 4.16 58.67 -37.18
N LEU A 3 3.16 57.79 -37.36
CA LEU A 3 2.67 56.90 -36.30
C LEU A 3 3.48 55.58 -36.36
N LEU A 4 4.36 55.36 -35.36
CA LEU A 4 5.09 54.11 -35.19
C LEU A 4 4.18 53.06 -34.55
N LEU A 5 3.89 51.97 -35.28
CA LEU A 5 3.19 50.78 -34.77
C LEU A 5 4.23 49.85 -34.16
N ILE A 6 4.25 49.75 -32.81
CA ILE A 6 5.07 48.77 -32.11
C ILE A 6 4.30 47.46 -32.04
N CYS A 7 4.75 46.47 -32.82
CA CYS A 7 4.22 45.10 -32.78
C CYS A 7 4.91 44.34 -31.64
N ALA A 8 4.19 44.13 -30.53
CA ALA A 8 4.69 43.32 -29.42
C ALA A 8 4.52 41.83 -29.74
N LEU A 9 5.63 41.16 -30.04
CA LEU A 9 5.69 39.71 -30.19
C LEU A 9 5.61 39.06 -28.80
N VAL A 10 4.46 38.48 -28.46
CA VAL A 10 4.28 37.66 -27.27
C VAL A 10 4.85 36.27 -27.55
N PHE A 11 6.03 35.97 -27.03
CA PHE A 11 6.59 34.62 -27.03
C PHE A 11 5.82 33.75 -26.02
N ASN A 12 4.89 32.94 -26.53
CA ASN A 12 4.28 31.86 -25.77
C ASN A 12 5.30 30.71 -25.65
N SER A 13 6.07 30.67 -24.55
CA SER A 13 6.89 29.52 -24.17
C SER A 13 5.97 28.41 -23.66
N ALA A 14 5.59 27.49 -24.53
CA ALA A 14 4.93 26.26 -24.13
C ALA A 14 5.93 25.43 -23.32
N PHE A 15 5.81 25.43 -21.99
CA PHE A 15 6.52 24.49 -21.13
C PHE A 15 5.99 23.09 -21.46
N THR A 16 6.75 22.33 -22.23
CA THR A 16 6.50 20.91 -22.44
C THR A 16 6.89 20.19 -21.14
N GLN A 17 5.92 19.95 -20.28
CA GLN A 17 6.11 19.12 -19.10
C GLN A 17 6.36 17.68 -19.56
N SER A 18 7.62 17.26 -19.58
CA SER A 18 7.99 15.88 -19.87
C SER A 18 7.35 15.01 -18.79
N LYS A 19 6.48 14.08 -19.20
CA LYS A 19 6.02 12.98 -18.32
C LYS A 19 7.24 12.10 -18.05
N GLN A 20 8.00 12.42 -17.01
CA GLN A 20 9.06 11.56 -16.51
C GLN A 20 8.40 10.25 -16.06
N GLY A 21 8.69 9.17 -16.77
CA GLY A 21 8.13 7.85 -16.47
C GLY A 21 8.54 7.45 -15.05
N LYS A 22 7.56 7.23 -14.18
CA LYS A 22 7.84 6.73 -12.82
C LYS A 22 8.52 5.38 -12.92
N VAL A 23 9.76 5.29 -12.41
CA VAL A 23 10.52 4.04 -12.38
C VAL A 23 9.87 3.11 -11.36
N MET A 24 9.51 1.90 -11.82
CA MET A 24 9.02 0.83 -10.94
C MET A 24 10.19 0.24 -10.18
N THR A 25 10.13 0.26 -8.87
CA THR A 25 11.14 -0.29 -7.95
C THR A 25 10.56 -1.51 -7.24
N LYS A 26 11.42 -2.48 -6.96
CA LYS A 26 11.05 -3.67 -6.19
C LYS A 26 11.73 -3.64 -4.83
N ALA A 27 10.99 -4.11 -3.82
CA ALA A 27 11.50 -4.38 -2.49
C ALA A 27 11.00 -5.75 -2.03
N SER A 28 11.80 -6.46 -1.27
CA SER A 28 11.49 -7.81 -0.80
C SER A 28 12.02 -8.03 0.61
N GLY A 29 11.46 -9.03 1.27
CA GLY A 29 11.90 -9.42 2.61
C GLY A 29 10.92 -10.35 3.30
N THR A 30 11.03 -10.41 4.61
CA THR A 30 10.18 -11.24 5.46
C THR A 30 9.45 -10.39 6.48
N PHE A 31 8.42 -10.95 7.09
CA PHE A 31 7.78 -10.33 8.25
C PHE A 31 7.23 -11.39 9.21
N GLU A 32 7.17 -11.00 10.47
CA GLU A 32 6.39 -11.68 11.48
C GLU A 32 5.06 -10.97 11.65
N VAL A 33 3.99 -11.73 11.92
CA VAL A 33 2.66 -11.17 12.14
C VAL A 33 2.00 -11.77 13.38
N LYS A 34 1.38 -10.91 14.19
CA LYS A 34 0.45 -11.28 15.24
C LYS A 34 -0.94 -10.78 14.86
N LEU A 35 -1.91 -11.68 14.93
CA LEU A 35 -3.33 -11.37 14.75
C LEU A 35 -4.03 -11.57 16.09
N ASN A 36 -4.47 -10.48 16.71
CA ASN A 36 -5.10 -10.50 18.02
C ASN A 36 -6.61 -10.30 17.85
N PRO A 37 -7.45 -11.31 18.17
CA PRO A 37 -8.89 -11.15 18.16
C PRO A 37 -9.31 -9.99 19.07
N GLN A 38 -10.24 -9.18 18.57
CA GLN A 38 -10.80 -8.03 19.30
C GLN A 38 -12.26 -8.30 19.62
N ASP A 39 -12.71 -7.84 20.78
CA ASP A 39 -14.11 -7.87 21.13
C ASP A 39 -14.90 -6.94 20.17
N GLN A 40 -15.96 -7.47 19.62
CA GLN A 40 -16.78 -6.77 18.63
C GLN A 40 -18.23 -6.55 19.12
N GLY A 41 -18.55 -6.99 20.34
CA GLY A 41 -19.92 -6.97 20.84
C GLY A 41 -20.78 -8.13 20.30
N ALA A 42 -21.85 -8.48 21.02
CA ALA A 42 -22.65 -9.68 20.77
C ALA A 42 -23.41 -9.69 19.43
N ASP A 43 -23.70 -8.51 18.86
CA ASP A 43 -24.57 -8.37 17.68
C ASP A 43 -23.82 -8.09 16.37
N MET A 44 -22.47 -8.13 16.38
CA MET A 44 -21.69 -7.85 15.18
C MET A 44 -21.49 -9.11 14.34
N PRO A 45 -21.90 -9.12 13.06
CA PRO A 45 -21.85 -10.32 12.22
C PRO A 45 -20.46 -10.61 11.61
N VAL A 46 -19.46 -9.75 11.86
CA VAL A 46 -18.11 -9.87 11.31
C VAL A 46 -17.07 -9.94 12.42
N GLY A 47 -16.08 -10.78 12.27
CA GLY A 47 -14.93 -10.86 13.17
C GLY A 47 -14.00 -9.65 13.00
N ARG A 48 -13.35 -9.21 14.09
CA ARG A 48 -12.35 -8.15 14.09
C ARG A 48 -11.03 -8.65 14.67
N MET A 49 -9.93 -8.32 13.98
CA MET A 49 -8.56 -8.64 14.40
C MET A 49 -7.71 -7.37 14.41
N GLU A 50 -6.88 -7.22 15.42
CA GLU A 50 -5.75 -6.30 15.36
C GLU A 50 -4.60 -6.98 14.62
N ILE A 51 -3.93 -6.23 13.72
CA ILE A 51 -2.73 -6.65 13.01
C ILE A 51 -1.52 -5.96 13.64
N ASP A 52 -0.49 -6.73 13.97
CA ASP A 52 0.82 -6.21 14.39
C ASP A 52 1.91 -6.96 13.62
N LYS A 53 2.72 -6.25 12.82
CA LYS A 53 3.79 -6.84 12.00
C LYS A 53 5.14 -6.22 12.29
N GLN A 54 6.16 -7.05 12.10
CA GLN A 54 7.58 -6.67 12.09
C GLN A 54 8.17 -7.04 10.75
N PHE A 55 8.57 -6.03 9.94
CA PHE A 55 9.17 -6.21 8.63
C PHE A 55 10.70 -6.23 8.70
N GLN A 56 11.32 -7.06 7.85
CA GLN A 56 12.77 -7.18 7.65
C GLN A 56 13.09 -7.28 6.16
N GLY A 57 14.28 -6.86 5.77
CA GLY A 57 14.73 -6.81 4.38
C GLY A 57 14.77 -5.39 3.84
N ASP A 58 14.29 -5.18 2.62
CA ASP A 58 14.27 -3.85 1.97
C ASP A 58 13.28 -2.87 2.65
N LEU A 59 12.27 -3.38 3.32
CA LEU A 59 11.41 -2.65 4.25
C LEU A 59 11.75 -3.10 5.67
N VAL A 60 12.29 -2.20 6.47
CA VAL A 60 12.58 -2.40 7.89
C VAL A 60 11.65 -1.53 8.71
N GLY A 61 10.80 -2.14 9.54
CA GLY A 61 9.84 -1.37 10.33
C GLY A 61 8.71 -2.21 10.89
N THR A 62 7.67 -1.54 11.33
CA THR A 62 6.49 -2.15 11.95
C THR A 62 5.22 -1.74 11.22
N SER A 63 4.16 -2.52 11.34
CA SER A 63 2.83 -2.02 11.04
C SER A 63 1.83 -2.38 12.14
N LYS A 64 0.81 -1.54 12.25
CA LYS A 64 -0.39 -1.79 13.06
C LYS A 64 -1.64 -1.49 12.25
N GLY A 65 -2.65 -2.33 12.43
CA GLY A 65 -3.88 -2.19 11.65
C GLY A 65 -5.06 -2.95 12.21
N GLN A 66 -6.16 -2.87 11.49
CA GLN A 66 -7.40 -3.58 11.82
C GLN A 66 -7.88 -4.36 10.60
N MET A 67 -8.38 -5.56 10.86
CA MET A 67 -8.98 -6.46 9.89
C MET A 67 -10.40 -6.80 10.29
N LEU A 68 -11.33 -6.74 9.33
CA LEU A 68 -12.67 -7.25 9.46
C LEU A 68 -12.80 -8.49 8.56
N MET A 69 -13.37 -9.57 9.08
CA MET A 69 -13.46 -10.84 8.38
C MET A 69 -14.80 -11.53 8.59
N ALA A 70 -15.21 -12.30 7.59
CA ALA A 70 -16.35 -13.19 7.68
C ALA A 70 -16.06 -14.50 6.95
N SER A 71 -16.66 -15.59 7.41
CA SER A 71 -16.55 -16.92 6.80
C SER A 71 -17.94 -17.45 6.45
N SER A 72 -18.00 -18.28 5.40
CA SER A 72 -19.24 -19.00 5.08
C SER A 72 -19.56 -20.03 6.16
N GLU A 73 -20.78 -20.04 6.63
CA GLU A 73 -21.26 -21.04 7.61
C GLU A 73 -21.48 -22.42 6.97
N SER A 74 -21.82 -22.45 5.70
CA SER A 74 -22.21 -23.67 4.99
C SER A 74 -21.10 -24.25 4.10
N VAL A 75 -20.10 -23.45 3.71
CA VAL A 75 -19.03 -23.87 2.80
C VAL A 75 -17.67 -23.70 3.43
N LYS A 76 -17.00 -24.80 3.77
CA LYS A 76 -15.66 -24.78 4.33
C LYS A 76 -14.67 -24.07 3.40
N ASN A 77 -13.69 -23.36 4.03
CA ASN A 77 -12.62 -22.65 3.33
C ASN A 77 -13.14 -21.57 2.35
N SER A 78 -14.31 -21.00 2.63
CA SER A 78 -14.83 -19.81 1.93
C SER A 78 -14.96 -18.67 2.95
N ALA A 79 -14.24 -17.58 2.70
CA ALA A 79 -14.12 -16.44 3.62
C ALA A 79 -13.74 -15.17 2.85
N GLY A 80 -13.92 -14.04 3.48
CA GLY A 80 -13.43 -12.76 2.99
C GLY A 80 -12.93 -11.88 4.12
N TYR A 81 -12.00 -11.00 3.82
CA TYR A 81 -11.56 -9.97 4.76
C TYR A 81 -11.14 -8.69 4.06
N VAL A 82 -11.23 -7.60 4.79
CA VAL A 82 -10.63 -6.33 4.44
C VAL A 82 -9.77 -5.85 5.60
N ALA A 83 -8.65 -5.18 5.30
CA ALA A 83 -7.82 -4.61 6.35
C ALA A 83 -7.17 -3.30 5.90
N ILE A 84 -6.87 -2.46 6.90
CA ILE A 84 -6.04 -1.28 6.73
C ILE A 84 -4.97 -1.34 7.83
N GLU A 85 -3.71 -1.18 7.43
CA GLU A 85 -2.58 -1.09 8.35
C GLU A 85 -1.68 0.09 8.02
N LYS A 86 -1.15 0.76 9.05
CA LYS A 86 -0.14 1.80 8.94
C LYS A 86 1.23 1.16 9.07
N VAL A 87 2.03 1.26 8.04
CA VAL A 87 3.45 0.87 8.06
C VAL A 87 4.29 2.09 8.46
N THR A 88 5.24 1.90 9.36
CA THR A 88 6.21 2.93 9.78
C THR A 88 7.59 2.32 9.77
N GLY A 89 8.52 2.92 9.05
CA GLY A 89 9.87 2.37 8.94
C GLY A 89 10.70 3.00 7.82
N THR A 90 11.58 2.18 7.26
CA THR A 90 12.51 2.57 6.20
C THR A 90 12.36 1.62 5.01
N LEU A 91 12.03 2.13 3.84
CA LEU A 91 11.89 1.40 2.58
C LEU A 91 13.06 1.78 1.65
N ASN A 92 13.95 0.82 1.36
CA ASN A 92 15.16 1.04 0.56
C ASN A 92 15.92 2.32 0.99
N GLY A 93 16.16 2.46 2.32
CA GLY A 93 16.87 3.60 2.90
C GLY A 93 16.05 4.88 3.10
N ARG A 94 14.80 4.95 2.63
CA ARG A 94 13.91 6.11 2.74
C ARG A 94 12.96 5.94 3.92
N ARG A 95 13.03 6.86 4.89
CA ARG A 95 12.22 6.83 6.11
C ARG A 95 10.86 7.50 5.90
N GLY A 96 9.83 6.92 6.53
CA GLY A 96 8.49 7.49 6.54
C GLY A 96 7.44 6.49 7.00
N SER A 97 6.19 6.82 6.73
CA SER A 97 5.06 5.92 6.94
C SER A 97 4.11 5.96 5.75
N PHE A 98 3.29 4.92 5.59
CA PHE A 98 2.23 4.83 4.59
C PHE A 98 1.18 3.82 5.03
N TYR A 99 0.03 3.82 4.36
CA TYR A 99 -1.02 2.85 4.64
C TYR A 99 -1.12 1.81 3.53
N LEU A 100 -1.35 0.56 3.93
CA LEU A 100 -1.72 -0.54 3.05
C LEU A 100 -3.20 -0.89 3.27
N GLN A 101 -3.90 -1.08 2.17
CA GLN A 101 -5.26 -1.62 2.13
C GLN A 101 -5.21 -3.04 1.59
N HIS A 102 -5.86 -3.97 2.29
CA HIS A 102 -5.98 -5.38 1.91
C HIS A 102 -7.42 -5.70 1.52
N ASN A 103 -7.57 -6.52 0.50
CA ASN A 103 -8.80 -7.17 0.12
C ASN A 103 -8.48 -8.63 -0.18
N GLY A 104 -8.91 -9.53 0.69
CA GLY A 104 -8.67 -10.96 0.58
C GLY A 104 -9.99 -11.72 0.46
N VAL A 105 -10.04 -12.65 -0.47
CA VAL A 105 -11.15 -13.58 -0.67
C VAL A 105 -10.59 -14.99 -0.75
N MET A 106 -11.28 -15.93 -0.14
CA MET A 106 -11.00 -17.36 -0.26
C MET A 106 -12.26 -18.09 -0.73
N THR A 107 -12.17 -18.80 -1.82
CA THR A 107 -13.27 -19.60 -2.37
C THR A 107 -12.87 -21.07 -2.34
N ARG A 108 -13.45 -21.85 -1.41
CA ARG A 108 -13.18 -23.30 -1.25
C ARG A 108 -11.69 -23.64 -1.18
N GLY A 109 -10.91 -22.82 -0.48
CA GLY A 109 -9.47 -22.98 -0.28
C GLY A 109 -8.58 -22.29 -1.34
N VAL A 110 -9.15 -21.75 -2.40
CA VAL A 110 -8.41 -20.91 -3.37
C VAL A 110 -8.48 -19.46 -2.93
N GLY A 111 -7.32 -18.86 -2.62
CA GLY A 111 -7.21 -17.50 -2.13
C GLY A 111 -6.85 -16.49 -3.21
N GLU A 112 -7.46 -15.32 -3.17
CA GLU A 112 -7.09 -14.13 -3.93
C GLU A 112 -6.83 -13.00 -2.94
N LEU A 113 -5.69 -12.31 -3.06
CA LEU A 113 -5.29 -11.22 -2.17
C LEU A 113 -4.76 -10.05 -2.98
N ALA A 114 -5.36 -8.89 -2.78
CA ALA A 114 -4.87 -7.63 -3.29
C ALA A 114 -4.44 -6.73 -2.13
N ILE A 115 -3.19 -6.26 -2.16
CA ILE A 115 -2.66 -5.29 -1.19
C ILE A 115 -2.12 -4.10 -1.96
N THR A 116 -2.65 -2.92 -1.65
CA THR A 116 -2.27 -1.68 -2.33
C THR A 116 -1.92 -0.57 -1.33
N VAL A 117 -0.98 0.29 -1.71
CA VAL A 117 -0.73 1.53 -0.98
C VAL A 117 -1.92 2.46 -1.16
N ILE A 118 -2.47 2.98 -0.05
CA ILE A 118 -3.51 4.00 -0.11
C ILE A 118 -2.92 5.27 -0.74
N PRO A 119 -3.54 5.82 -1.81
CA PRO A 119 -3.02 7.03 -2.47
C PRO A 119 -2.77 8.17 -1.48
N ASP A 120 -1.65 8.85 -1.67
CA ASP A 120 -1.24 10.05 -0.93
C ASP A 120 -1.07 9.85 0.59
N SER A 121 -0.95 8.60 1.03
CA SER A 121 -0.75 8.23 2.44
C SER A 121 0.71 8.23 2.89
N GLY A 122 1.65 8.37 1.96
CA GLY A 122 3.08 8.43 2.25
C GLY A 122 3.48 9.71 2.98
N THR A 123 4.36 9.58 3.98
CA THR A 123 4.92 10.71 4.74
C THR A 123 6.43 10.83 4.56
N ASP A 124 7.01 11.96 4.92
CA ASP A 124 8.45 12.21 4.90
C ASP A 124 9.07 11.86 3.53
N GLN A 125 10.07 11.01 3.51
CA GLN A 125 10.73 10.58 2.26
C GLN A 125 9.90 9.59 1.42
N LEU A 126 8.71 9.20 1.90
CA LEU A 126 7.76 8.32 1.20
C LEU A 126 6.54 9.07 0.64
N VAL A 127 6.56 10.41 0.62
CA VAL A 127 5.51 11.22 -0.04
C VAL A 127 5.40 10.82 -1.51
N GLY A 128 4.17 10.59 -1.98
CA GLY A 128 3.89 10.17 -3.35
C GLY A 128 4.12 8.68 -3.64
N LEU A 129 4.39 7.86 -2.59
CA LEU A 129 4.50 6.41 -2.71
C LEU A 129 3.19 5.83 -3.27
N ARG A 130 3.34 4.94 -4.27
CA ARG A 130 2.27 4.12 -4.83
C ARG A 130 2.81 2.72 -5.07
N GLY A 131 2.00 1.69 -4.85
CA GLY A 131 2.51 0.34 -5.08
C GLY A 131 1.52 -0.75 -4.71
N LYS A 132 1.96 -2.00 -4.96
CA LYS A 132 1.25 -3.22 -4.64
C LYS A 132 2.21 -4.19 -3.96
N MET A 133 1.72 -4.85 -2.93
CA MET A 133 2.48 -5.84 -2.19
C MET A 133 1.85 -7.22 -2.36
N ASN A 134 2.69 -8.21 -2.65
CA ASN A 134 2.32 -9.63 -2.59
C ASN A 134 2.85 -10.22 -1.29
N ILE A 135 2.06 -11.10 -0.68
CA ILE A 135 2.48 -11.91 0.48
C ILE A 135 2.60 -13.35 0.01
N ILE A 136 3.72 -13.98 0.36
CA ILE A 136 4.01 -15.38 0.09
C ILE A 136 4.14 -16.09 1.43
N ILE A 137 3.37 -17.15 1.61
CA ILE A 137 3.43 -17.99 2.82
C ILE A 137 3.96 -19.36 2.39
N ALA A 138 5.14 -19.69 2.86
CA ALA A 138 5.78 -20.98 2.57
C ALA A 138 6.43 -21.52 3.85
N GLU A 139 6.18 -22.79 4.15
CA GLU A 139 6.75 -23.48 5.33
C GLU A 139 6.55 -22.73 6.66
N GLY A 140 5.38 -22.06 6.80
CA GLY A 140 5.04 -21.27 7.98
C GLY A 140 5.75 -19.90 8.08
N LYS A 141 6.54 -19.53 7.09
CA LYS A 141 7.22 -18.23 7.02
C LYS A 141 6.45 -17.28 6.09
N HIS A 142 6.42 -16.01 6.46
CA HIS A 142 5.84 -14.96 5.66
C HIS A 142 6.94 -14.14 4.98
N SER A 143 6.83 -13.97 3.67
CA SER A 143 7.66 -13.06 2.89
C SER A 143 6.78 -12.11 2.07
N TYR A 144 7.37 -11.02 1.60
CA TYR A 144 6.69 -10.06 0.75
C TYR A 144 7.54 -9.71 -0.49
N GLU A 145 6.83 -9.37 -1.56
CA GLU A 145 7.34 -8.67 -2.72
C GLU A 145 6.53 -7.38 -2.88
N PHE A 146 7.21 -6.25 -2.92
CA PHE A 146 6.58 -4.95 -3.00
C PHE A 146 7.06 -4.22 -4.25
N GLU A 147 6.16 -4.04 -5.22
CA GLU A 147 6.38 -3.23 -6.41
C GLU A 147 5.83 -1.83 -6.18
N TYR A 148 6.69 -0.83 -6.28
CA TYR A 148 6.30 0.53 -5.97
C TYR A 148 6.93 1.57 -6.88
N THR A 149 6.30 2.72 -6.96
CA THR A 149 6.87 3.94 -7.52
C THR A 149 6.90 5.02 -6.45
N LEU A 150 7.93 5.83 -6.46
CA LEU A 150 8.04 6.99 -5.61
C LEU A 150 8.30 8.21 -6.50
N ALA A 151 7.68 9.34 -6.20
CA ALA A 151 8.03 10.58 -6.88
C ALA A 151 9.50 10.92 -6.53
N GLU A 152 10.30 11.28 -7.53
CA GLU A 152 11.61 11.86 -7.25
C GLU A 152 11.41 13.20 -6.55
N PRO A 153 12.29 13.54 -5.57
CA PRO A 153 12.21 14.80 -4.83
C PRO A 153 12.37 16.02 -5.72
#